data_b1a4593442da5501ca06906f46c9a1be
#
_entry.id   b1a4593442da5501ca06906f46c9a1be
#
_cell.length_a   1.000
_cell.length_b   1.000
_cell.length_c   1.000
_cell.angle_alpha   90.00
_cell.angle_beta   90.00
_cell.angle_gamma   90.00
#
_symmetry.space_group_name_H-M   'P 1'
#
loop_
_entity.id
_entity.type
_entity.pdbx_description
1 polymer ?
#
loop_
_entity_poly.entity_id
_entity_poly.type
_entity_poly.pdbx_seq_one_letter_code
_entity_poly.pdbx_strand_id
1 'polypeptide(L)'
;MIYNKVSTDLNFVDREKEVLKFWKENDIFGKSISNREGGPTFTFYDGPPTANGMPHIGHILTRVIKDIVPRYKTMKGYKVLRKAGWDTHGLPVELEVEKTLGIDGKSQIEKYGVEPFIQKCKQSVWKYEEEWRKMSDRVGYWADMDNPYVTYHNTYIESEWWALKQIWEKGLLYKGHKIVPYCPRCGTALSSHEVAQGYKDVKGPSIYVKFAVKGEKQVYLMAWTTTPWTLPSNVALTVNPDETYVKVKCSDEVYILAEALVETVIEEPHEILEKMRGQDLVGMEYEPLFDFVKPEKKAYYVVSDNFVTLTDGTGIVHTAPAFGEDDAKVGRAYDLPFVQLVNEQGKFVDAVTPWKGVFVKDADPDIIKNLDSRNLVYKTVEYEHSYPFCWRCDTPLLYYARDTWFIKMTAVRDRLLANNQTVNWLPDNIKNGRFGNFLENVVDWGLSRERYWGTPLPIWECECGHRHVIGSIAELKEMGENVPDDIELHKPYIDNVYLKCPKCGTGKMKRVSEVIDCWFDSGSMPFAQWHYPFE
;
A
#
# COMPACT_ATOMS: atom_id res chain seq x y z
N MET A 1 -1.85 64.80 -2.46
CA MET A 1 -2.27 63.45 -2.91
C MET A 1 -3.79 63.39 -2.72
N ILE A 2 -4.52 63.26 -3.81
CA ILE A 2 -5.97 63.13 -3.73
C ILE A 2 -6.24 61.63 -3.74
N TYR A 3 -6.63 61.09 -2.59
CA TYR A 3 -7.07 59.71 -2.50
C TYR A 3 -8.48 59.60 -3.09
N ASN A 4 -8.73 58.57 -3.86
CA ASN A 4 -10.07 58.22 -4.35
C ASN A 4 -10.97 57.88 -3.16
N LYS A 5 -12.24 58.31 -3.22
CA LYS A 5 -13.23 57.94 -2.22
C LYS A 5 -13.43 56.43 -2.22
N VAL A 6 -13.22 55.80 -1.07
CA VAL A 6 -13.49 54.36 -0.91
C VAL A 6 -15.00 54.14 -0.92
N SER A 7 -15.45 53.16 -1.72
CA SER A 7 -16.87 52.74 -1.73
C SER A 7 -17.25 52.20 -0.36
N THR A 8 -18.40 52.55 0.13
CA THR A 8 -19.02 51.98 1.34
C THR A 8 -19.84 50.71 1.04
N ASP A 9 -19.95 50.34 -0.22
CA ASP A 9 -20.54 49.07 -0.61
C ASP A 9 -19.70 47.90 -0.14
N LEU A 10 -20.29 46.97 0.63
CA LEU A 10 -19.63 45.80 1.22
C LEU A 10 -19.77 44.54 0.36
N ASN A 11 -20.11 44.67 -0.92
CA ASN A 11 -20.12 43.55 -1.85
C ASN A 11 -18.66 43.06 -2.10
N PHE A 12 -18.18 42.20 -1.25
CA PHE A 12 -16.83 41.64 -1.34
C PHE A 12 -16.62 40.82 -2.61
N VAL A 13 -17.65 40.13 -3.08
CA VAL A 13 -17.58 39.29 -4.29
C VAL A 13 -17.24 40.12 -5.52
N ASP A 14 -17.90 41.26 -5.72
CA ASP A 14 -17.62 42.12 -6.88
C ASP A 14 -16.26 42.80 -6.76
N ARG A 15 -15.88 43.24 -5.56
CA ARG A 15 -14.52 43.79 -5.31
C ARG A 15 -13.43 42.78 -5.61
N GLU A 16 -13.59 41.52 -5.19
CA GLU A 16 -12.64 40.43 -5.50
C GLU A 16 -12.52 40.22 -7.00
N LYS A 17 -13.64 40.20 -7.74
CA LYS A 17 -13.64 40.07 -9.21
C LYS A 17 -12.92 41.24 -9.89
N GLU A 18 -13.10 42.45 -9.41
CA GLU A 18 -12.37 43.64 -9.89
C GLU A 18 -10.87 43.49 -9.68
N VAL A 19 -10.43 43.03 -8.51
CA VAL A 19 -9.02 42.78 -8.21
C VAL A 19 -8.45 41.68 -9.10
N LEU A 20 -9.14 40.57 -9.27
CA LEU A 20 -8.71 39.49 -10.14
C LEU A 20 -8.57 39.94 -11.60
N LYS A 21 -9.53 40.76 -12.08
CA LYS A 21 -9.46 41.37 -13.40
C LYS A 21 -8.23 42.27 -13.53
N PHE A 22 -8.00 43.14 -12.56
CA PHE A 22 -6.81 44.01 -12.53
C PHE A 22 -5.52 43.21 -12.54
N TRP A 23 -5.44 42.15 -11.75
CA TRP A 23 -4.24 41.28 -11.73
C TRP A 23 -3.95 40.65 -13.09
N LYS A 24 -4.98 40.16 -13.75
CA LYS A 24 -4.88 39.54 -15.08
C LYS A 24 -4.47 40.55 -16.16
N GLU A 25 -5.18 41.68 -16.25
CA GLU A 25 -4.92 42.72 -17.26
C GLU A 25 -3.52 43.35 -17.14
N ASN A 26 -2.94 43.34 -15.94
CA ASN A 26 -1.67 43.96 -15.66
C ASN A 26 -0.54 42.94 -15.43
N ASP A 27 -0.79 41.66 -15.61
CA ASP A 27 0.18 40.57 -15.35
C ASP A 27 0.87 40.73 -13.97
N ILE A 28 0.09 40.88 -12.91
CA ILE A 28 0.62 41.14 -11.57
C ILE A 28 1.41 39.93 -11.05
N PHE A 29 0.96 38.71 -11.35
CA PHE A 29 1.70 37.50 -10.96
C PHE A 29 3.06 37.42 -11.67
N GLY A 30 3.14 37.55 -12.99
CA GLY A 30 4.41 37.56 -13.72
C GLY A 30 5.35 38.68 -13.24
N LYS A 31 4.82 39.90 -13.05
CA LYS A 31 5.59 41.01 -12.47
C LYS A 31 6.08 40.76 -11.05
N SER A 32 5.35 39.96 -10.26
CA SER A 32 5.77 39.60 -8.90
C SER A 32 7.06 38.78 -8.91
N ILE A 33 7.36 38.10 -10.01
CA ILE A 33 8.57 37.32 -10.22
C ILE A 33 9.65 38.18 -10.94
N SER A 34 9.32 38.75 -12.09
CA SER A 34 10.26 39.49 -12.93
C SER A 34 10.84 40.72 -12.25
N ASN A 35 10.07 41.45 -11.47
CA ASN A 35 10.56 42.61 -10.67
C ASN A 35 11.55 42.22 -9.58
N ARG A 36 11.82 40.94 -9.37
CA ARG A 36 12.73 40.41 -8.35
C ARG A 36 13.86 39.57 -8.96
N GLU A 37 14.09 39.75 -10.28
CA GLU A 37 15.26 39.16 -10.93
C GLU A 37 16.54 39.70 -10.26
N GLY A 38 17.50 38.81 -9.96
CA GLY A 38 18.70 39.12 -9.22
C GLY A 38 18.54 39.28 -7.70
N GLY A 39 17.31 39.23 -7.19
CA GLY A 39 17.02 39.22 -5.75
C GLY A 39 17.24 37.85 -5.11
N PRO A 40 17.19 37.77 -3.77
CA PRO A 40 17.28 36.48 -3.07
C PRO A 40 16.11 35.56 -3.44
N THR A 41 16.41 34.28 -3.65
CA THR A 41 15.39 33.28 -3.98
C THR A 41 14.81 32.69 -2.70
N PHE A 42 13.48 32.51 -2.68
CA PHE A 42 12.80 31.66 -1.72
C PHE A 42 12.16 30.51 -2.47
N THR A 43 12.65 29.30 -2.23
CA THR A 43 12.13 28.09 -2.88
C THR A 43 10.83 27.65 -2.21
N PHE A 44 9.81 27.45 -3.03
CA PHE A 44 8.51 26.95 -2.61
C PHE A 44 8.12 25.75 -3.48
N TYR A 45 7.72 24.67 -2.81
CA TYR A 45 7.21 23.47 -3.45
C TYR A 45 5.77 23.22 -3.04
N ASP A 46 4.94 22.86 -4.02
CA ASP A 46 3.56 22.45 -3.82
C ASP A 46 3.36 21.00 -4.31
N GLY A 47 2.89 20.11 -3.43
CA GLY A 47 2.55 18.75 -3.80
C GLY A 47 1.43 18.75 -4.86
N PRO A 48 1.53 17.90 -5.90
CA PRO A 48 0.58 17.91 -7.01
C PRO A 48 -0.79 17.39 -6.55
N PRO A 49 -1.89 18.10 -6.83
CA PRO A 49 -3.22 17.55 -6.69
C PRO A 49 -3.52 16.53 -7.80
N THR A 50 -4.34 15.55 -7.51
CA THR A 50 -4.94 14.68 -8.55
C THR A 50 -6.10 15.40 -9.22
N ALA A 51 -6.08 15.52 -10.54
CA ALA A 51 -7.14 16.20 -11.31
C ALA A 51 -8.32 15.29 -11.69
N ASN A 52 -8.46 14.14 -11.05
CA ASN A 52 -9.49 13.15 -11.33
C ASN A 52 -10.81 13.36 -10.56
N GLY A 53 -10.98 14.47 -9.86
CA GLY A 53 -12.16 14.82 -9.10
C GLY A 53 -12.40 16.34 -9.04
N MET A 54 -13.64 16.73 -8.75
CA MET A 54 -14.00 18.14 -8.52
C MET A 54 -13.27 18.70 -7.30
N PRO A 55 -12.75 19.95 -7.37
CA PRO A 55 -12.23 20.61 -6.19
C PRO A 55 -13.34 20.88 -5.15
N HIS A 56 -12.99 20.86 -3.89
CA HIS A 56 -13.90 21.10 -2.76
C HIS A 56 -13.30 22.07 -1.74
N ILE A 57 -14.08 22.45 -0.73
CA ILE A 57 -13.70 23.46 0.27
C ILE A 57 -12.36 23.15 0.99
N GLY A 58 -12.03 21.89 1.21
CA GLY A 58 -10.74 21.50 1.78
C GLY A 58 -9.54 21.91 0.91
N HIS A 59 -9.69 21.84 -0.41
CA HIS A 59 -8.66 22.31 -1.34
C HIS A 59 -8.52 23.84 -1.31
N ILE A 60 -9.62 24.58 -1.13
CA ILE A 60 -9.58 26.03 -0.98
C ILE A 60 -8.79 26.43 0.27
N LEU A 61 -9.06 25.79 1.41
CA LEU A 61 -8.37 26.04 2.66
C LEU A 61 -6.86 25.83 2.52
N THR A 62 -6.45 24.71 1.93
CA THR A 62 -5.01 24.42 1.73
C THR A 62 -4.35 25.41 0.79
N ARG A 63 -5.03 25.84 -0.31
CA ARG A 63 -4.48 26.85 -1.23
C ARG A 63 -4.28 28.20 -0.57
N VAL A 64 -5.25 28.65 0.23
CA VAL A 64 -5.12 29.91 0.97
C VAL A 64 -3.94 29.89 1.92
N ILE A 65 -3.76 28.81 2.70
CA ILE A 65 -2.64 28.66 3.63
C ILE A 65 -1.31 28.61 2.89
N LYS A 66 -1.22 27.85 1.81
CA LYS A 66 0.00 27.74 0.99
C LYS A 66 0.40 29.07 0.36
N ASP A 67 -0.55 29.87 -0.11
CA ASP A 67 -0.27 31.13 -0.80
C ASP A 67 0.27 32.22 0.14
N ILE A 68 -0.08 32.20 1.42
CA ILE A 68 0.32 33.22 2.38
C ILE A 68 1.85 33.36 2.46
N VAL A 69 2.60 32.25 2.59
CA VAL A 69 4.05 32.27 2.78
C VAL A 69 4.77 32.75 1.52
N PRO A 70 4.55 32.22 0.31
CA PRO A 70 5.12 32.72 -0.93
C PRO A 70 4.80 34.20 -1.17
N ARG A 71 3.56 34.61 -0.93
CA ARG A 71 3.12 35.99 -1.10
C ARG A 71 3.82 36.94 -0.12
N TYR A 72 3.93 36.56 1.15
CA TYR A 72 4.70 37.30 2.15
C TYR A 72 6.17 37.43 1.76
N LYS A 73 6.81 36.35 1.33
CA LYS A 73 8.21 36.35 0.88
C LYS A 73 8.39 37.24 -0.35
N THR A 74 7.46 37.20 -1.29
CA THR A 74 7.44 38.10 -2.45
C THR A 74 7.39 39.56 -2.02
N MET A 75 6.53 39.93 -1.07
CA MET A 75 6.46 41.31 -0.52
C MET A 75 7.74 41.70 0.20
N LYS A 76 8.49 40.75 0.78
CA LYS A 76 9.80 40.98 1.41
C LYS A 76 10.94 41.06 0.40
N GLY A 77 10.67 41.04 -0.91
CA GLY A 77 11.68 41.22 -1.97
C GLY A 77 12.28 39.90 -2.51
N TYR A 78 11.81 38.75 -2.07
CA TYR A 78 12.30 37.46 -2.60
C TYR A 78 11.69 37.14 -3.96
N LYS A 79 12.51 36.59 -4.86
CA LYS A 79 12.04 35.90 -6.06
C LYS A 79 11.47 34.53 -5.63
N VAL A 80 10.19 34.29 -5.89
CA VAL A 80 9.51 33.05 -5.52
C VAL A 80 8.86 32.43 -6.76
N LEU A 81 9.50 31.39 -7.28
CA LEU A 81 8.89 30.57 -8.34
C LEU A 81 7.81 29.66 -7.72
N ARG A 82 6.67 29.54 -8.42
CA ARG A 82 5.50 28.80 -7.96
C ARG A 82 4.98 27.96 -9.11
N LYS A 83 5.65 26.84 -9.38
CA LYS A 83 5.25 25.90 -10.43
C LYS A 83 4.03 25.11 -9.98
N ALA A 84 2.97 25.08 -10.78
CA ALA A 84 1.85 24.18 -10.57
C ALA A 84 2.21 22.75 -10.99
N GLY A 85 1.45 21.76 -10.55
CA GLY A 85 1.67 20.37 -10.94
C GLY A 85 0.41 19.53 -10.86
N TRP A 86 0.45 18.40 -11.54
CA TRP A 86 -0.65 17.44 -11.62
C TRP A 86 -0.16 16.02 -11.35
N ASP A 87 -0.75 15.39 -10.34
CA ASP A 87 -0.59 13.96 -10.09
C ASP A 87 -1.61 13.21 -10.96
N THR A 88 -1.10 12.40 -11.87
CA THR A 88 -1.91 11.88 -12.98
C THR A 88 -1.91 10.36 -13.09
N HIS A 89 -1.15 9.65 -12.25
CA HIS A 89 -1.03 8.21 -12.27
C HIS A 89 -1.84 7.49 -11.18
N GLY A 90 -1.87 6.17 -11.29
CA GLY A 90 -2.28 5.25 -10.25
C GLY A 90 -3.75 4.83 -10.26
N LEU A 91 -4.09 4.03 -9.27
CA LEU A 91 -5.42 3.44 -9.07
C LEU A 91 -6.58 4.44 -9.14
N PRO A 92 -6.47 5.69 -8.63
CA PRO A 92 -7.58 6.63 -8.72
C PRO A 92 -8.07 6.88 -10.14
N VAL A 93 -7.15 7.02 -11.08
CA VAL A 93 -7.46 7.26 -12.50
C VAL A 93 -7.97 5.99 -13.15
N GLU A 94 -7.30 4.85 -12.92
CA GLU A 94 -7.73 3.57 -13.49
C GLU A 94 -9.15 3.20 -13.09
N LEU A 95 -9.52 3.34 -11.80
CA LEU A 95 -10.86 3.02 -11.32
C LEU A 95 -11.95 3.94 -11.89
N GLU A 96 -11.65 5.22 -12.10
CA GLU A 96 -12.59 6.14 -12.77
C GLU A 96 -12.81 5.71 -14.24
N VAL A 97 -11.74 5.27 -14.91
CA VAL A 97 -11.83 4.77 -16.28
C VAL A 97 -12.54 3.42 -16.33
N GLU A 98 -12.23 2.48 -15.43
CA GLU A 98 -12.97 1.21 -15.30
C GLU A 98 -14.48 1.46 -15.16
N LYS A 99 -14.87 2.37 -14.25
CA LYS A 99 -16.26 2.76 -14.03
C LYS A 99 -16.91 3.36 -15.27
N THR A 100 -16.19 4.24 -15.98
CA THR A 100 -16.68 4.89 -17.21
C THR A 100 -16.90 3.88 -18.33
N LEU A 101 -16.04 2.85 -18.42
CA LEU A 101 -16.12 1.79 -19.42
C LEU A 101 -17.06 0.64 -19.02
N GLY A 102 -17.54 0.61 -17.77
CA GLY A 102 -18.36 -0.48 -17.24
C GLY A 102 -17.62 -1.82 -17.13
N ILE A 103 -16.30 -1.76 -16.89
CA ILE A 103 -15.44 -2.94 -16.72
C ILE A 103 -14.97 -3.08 -15.27
N ASP A 104 -14.58 -4.29 -14.87
CA ASP A 104 -14.19 -4.61 -13.51
C ASP A 104 -12.92 -5.45 -13.45
N GLY A 105 -11.82 -4.83 -12.96
CA GLY A 105 -10.57 -5.49 -12.68
C GLY A 105 -9.69 -5.86 -13.88
N LYS A 106 -8.54 -6.44 -13.59
CA LYS A 106 -7.44 -6.69 -14.55
C LYS A 106 -7.84 -7.48 -15.79
N SER A 107 -8.55 -8.60 -15.62
CA SER A 107 -8.92 -9.48 -16.73
C SER A 107 -9.82 -8.79 -17.76
N GLN A 108 -10.66 -7.85 -17.32
CA GLN A 108 -11.51 -7.09 -18.23
C GLN A 108 -10.74 -5.95 -18.90
N ILE A 109 -9.76 -5.35 -18.22
CA ILE A 109 -8.83 -4.38 -18.84
C ILE A 109 -8.02 -5.06 -19.95
N GLU A 110 -7.49 -6.25 -19.69
CA GLU A 110 -6.72 -7.03 -20.68
C GLU A 110 -7.57 -7.40 -21.90
N LYS A 111 -8.82 -7.79 -21.66
CA LYS A 111 -9.78 -8.09 -22.73
C LYS A 111 -10.16 -6.85 -23.55
N TYR A 112 -10.29 -5.68 -22.90
CA TYR A 112 -10.54 -4.39 -23.57
C TYR A 112 -9.34 -3.96 -24.41
N GLY A 113 -8.14 -4.25 -23.93
CA GLY A 113 -6.85 -3.88 -24.50
C GLY A 113 -6.14 -2.83 -23.65
N VAL A 114 -4.88 -3.11 -23.33
CA VAL A 114 -4.06 -2.26 -22.46
C VAL A 114 -3.84 -0.88 -23.10
N GLU A 115 -3.48 -0.83 -24.37
CA GLU A 115 -3.23 0.44 -25.08
C GLU A 115 -4.45 1.38 -25.10
N PRO A 116 -5.66 0.97 -25.56
CA PRO A 116 -6.83 1.84 -25.52
C PRO A 116 -7.23 2.22 -24.10
N PHE A 117 -6.98 1.36 -23.10
CA PHE A 117 -7.19 1.69 -21.70
C PHE A 117 -6.27 2.82 -21.22
N ILE A 118 -4.96 2.75 -21.52
CA ILE A 118 -3.98 3.80 -21.22
C ILE A 118 -4.37 5.13 -21.87
N GLN A 119 -4.82 5.10 -23.13
CA GLN A 119 -5.29 6.33 -23.80
C GLN A 119 -6.51 6.93 -23.11
N LYS A 120 -7.43 6.09 -22.57
CA LYS A 120 -8.56 6.58 -21.77
C LYS A 120 -8.12 7.16 -20.43
N CYS A 121 -7.10 6.59 -19.79
CA CYS A 121 -6.50 7.16 -18.58
C CYS A 121 -5.91 8.55 -18.86
N LYS A 122 -5.12 8.73 -19.94
CA LYS A 122 -4.58 10.02 -20.36
C LYS A 122 -5.66 11.08 -20.63
N GLN A 123 -6.79 10.68 -21.19
CA GLN A 123 -7.92 11.60 -21.41
C GLN A 123 -8.63 11.94 -20.11
N SER A 124 -8.78 10.97 -19.21
CA SER A 124 -9.53 11.14 -17.96
C SER A 124 -8.90 12.15 -17.00
N VAL A 125 -7.56 12.21 -16.94
CA VAL A 125 -6.84 13.09 -16.00
C VAL A 125 -7.09 14.57 -16.25
N TRP A 126 -7.50 14.98 -17.45
CA TRP A 126 -7.78 16.37 -17.80
C TRP A 126 -9.24 16.79 -17.63
N LYS A 127 -10.12 15.84 -17.24
CA LYS A 127 -11.57 16.06 -17.14
C LYS A 127 -11.97 17.23 -16.23
N TYR A 128 -11.21 17.45 -15.16
CA TYR A 128 -11.52 18.46 -14.14
C TYR A 128 -10.50 19.61 -14.08
N GLU A 129 -9.49 19.62 -14.95
CA GLU A 129 -8.42 20.62 -14.92
C GLU A 129 -8.96 22.05 -15.02
N GLU A 130 -9.93 22.29 -15.89
CA GLU A 130 -10.55 23.61 -16.04
C GLU A 130 -11.24 24.07 -14.75
N GLU A 131 -11.91 23.16 -14.04
CA GLU A 131 -12.57 23.51 -12.77
C GLU A 131 -11.54 23.81 -11.65
N TRP A 132 -10.43 23.09 -11.66
CA TRP A 132 -9.31 23.39 -10.76
C TRP A 132 -8.66 24.74 -11.04
N ARG A 133 -8.52 25.12 -12.32
CA ARG A 133 -8.04 26.46 -12.73
C ARG A 133 -9.02 27.54 -12.27
N LYS A 134 -10.30 27.39 -12.59
CA LYS A 134 -11.36 28.34 -12.18
C LYS A 134 -11.39 28.54 -10.67
N MET A 135 -11.31 27.46 -9.90
CA MET A 135 -11.29 27.52 -8.44
C MET A 135 -10.04 28.25 -7.93
N SER A 136 -8.86 27.93 -8.48
CA SER A 136 -7.60 28.56 -8.09
C SER A 136 -7.59 30.05 -8.39
N ASP A 137 -8.03 30.44 -9.58
CA ASP A 137 -8.19 31.85 -9.97
C ASP A 137 -9.19 32.57 -9.05
N ARG A 138 -10.33 31.93 -8.77
CA ARG A 138 -11.41 32.53 -7.95
C ARG A 138 -10.95 32.82 -6.52
N VAL A 139 -10.09 31.99 -5.93
CA VAL A 139 -9.54 32.22 -4.59
C VAL A 139 -8.25 33.04 -4.61
N GLY A 140 -7.82 33.51 -5.78
CA GLY A 140 -6.61 34.34 -5.93
C GLY A 140 -5.30 33.61 -5.66
N TYR A 141 -5.28 32.28 -5.83
CA TYR A 141 -4.08 31.47 -5.66
C TYR A 141 -3.10 31.71 -6.81
N TRP A 142 -1.86 32.09 -6.48
CA TRP A 142 -0.80 32.37 -7.45
C TRP A 142 0.09 31.16 -7.67
N ALA A 143 -0.05 30.52 -8.82
CA ALA A 143 0.82 29.47 -9.33
C ALA A 143 0.91 29.54 -10.85
N ASP A 144 2.03 29.14 -11.42
CA ASP A 144 2.17 28.99 -12.87
C ASP A 144 1.44 27.74 -13.33
N MET A 145 0.19 27.96 -13.71
CA MET A 145 -0.71 26.92 -14.24
C MET A 145 -0.54 26.69 -15.75
N ASP A 146 0.22 27.56 -16.43
CA ASP A 146 0.41 27.48 -17.88
C ASP A 146 1.62 26.58 -18.21
N ASN A 147 2.57 26.49 -17.29
CA ASN A 147 3.74 25.61 -17.42
C ASN A 147 3.83 24.61 -16.25
N PRO A 148 2.80 23.79 -16.03
CA PRO A 148 2.78 22.85 -14.94
C PRO A 148 3.75 21.68 -15.20
N TYR A 149 4.22 21.03 -14.15
CA TYR A 149 4.75 19.68 -14.29
C TYR A 149 3.60 18.68 -14.27
N VAL A 150 3.76 17.57 -14.96
CA VAL A 150 2.76 16.51 -15.06
C VAL A 150 3.47 15.17 -14.87
N THR A 151 3.03 14.39 -13.90
CA THR A 151 3.77 13.18 -13.50
C THR A 151 3.83 12.12 -14.62
N TYR A 152 2.89 12.10 -15.58
CA TYR A 152 2.95 11.17 -16.71
C TYR A 152 3.83 11.65 -17.88
N HIS A 153 4.41 12.85 -17.85
CA HIS A 153 5.33 13.27 -18.91
C HIS A 153 6.64 12.48 -18.85
N ASN A 154 7.19 12.14 -20.02
CA ASN A 154 8.44 11.40 -20.10
C ASN A 154 9.59 12.05 -19.34
N THR A 155 9.69 13.39 -19.34
CA THR A 155 10.69 14.14 -18.58
C THR A 155 10.58 13.90 -17.07
N TYR A 156 9.36 13.80 -16.57
CA TYR A 156 9.13 13.50 -15.15
C TYR A 156 9.49 12.04 -14.84
N ILE A 157 9.00 11.10 -15.65
CA ILE A 157 9.29 9.65 -15.52
C ILE A 157 10.80 9.39 -15.61
N GLU A 158 11.52 10.07 -16.50
CA GLU A 158 12.97 9.92 -16.65
C GLU A 158 13.72 10.33 -15.37
N SER A 159 13.30 11.41 -14.72
CA SER A 159 13.85 11.80 -13.41
C SER A 159 13.58 10.76 -12.31
N GLU A 160 12.42 10.13 -12.32
CA GLU A 160 12.10 9.04 -11.41
C GLU A 160 12.96 7.79 -11.68
N TRP A 161 13.16 7.44 -12.94
CA TRP A 161 14.05 6.36 -13.33
C TRP A 161 15.49 6.60 -12.89
N TRP A 162 15.98 7.84 -13.04
CA TRP A 162 17.27 8.21 -12.48
C TRP A 162 17.34 7.99 -10.96
N ALA A 163 16.34 8.43 -10.23
CA ALA A 163 16.30 8.25 -8.78
C ALA A 163 16.27 6.76 -8.39
N LEU A 164 15.45 5.95 -9.07
CA LEU A 164 15.39 4.50 -8.83
C LEU A 164 16.72 3.81 -9.15
N LYS A 165 17.42 4.24 -10.20
CA LYS A 165 18.77 3.74 -10.50
C LYS A 165 19.75 4.08 -9.38
N GLN A 166 19.73 5.32 -8.85
CA GLN A 166 20.55 5.69 -7.71
C GLN A 166 20.25 4.85 -6.45
N ILE A 167 18.99 4.52 -6.22
CA ILE A 167 18.56 3.64 -5.11
C ILE A 167 19.05 2.22 -5.34
N TRP A 168 18.97 1.72 -6.58
CA TRP A 168 19.49 0.41 -6.99
C TRP A 168 21.00 0.29 -6.80
N GLU A 169 21.76 1.25 -7.26
CA GLU A 169 23.24 1.28 -7.16
C GLU A 169 23.71 1.29 -5.70
N LYS A 170 22.89 1.81 -4.78
CA LYS A 170 23.12 1.76 -3.32
C LYS A 170 22.68 0.45 -2.69
N GLY A 171 22.16 -0.52 -3.46
CA GLY A 171 21.68 -1.80 -2.95
C GLY A 171 20.40 -1.71 -2.10
N LEU A 172 19.62 -0.64 -2.27
CA LEU A 172 18.41 -0.39 -1.50
C LEU A 172 17.12 -0.80 -2.22
N LEU A 173 17.16 -1.07 -3.52
CA LEU A 173 16.03 -1.59 -4.29
C LEU A 173 16.20 -3.10 -4.46
N TYR A 174 15.23 -3.90 -4.02
CA TYR A 174 15.30 -5.36 -4.08
C TYR A 174 13.94 -5.99 -4.35
N LYS A 175 13.94 -7.20 -4.92
CA LYS A 175 12.75 -8.05 -5.07
C LYS A 175 12.67 -9.01 -3.88
N GLY A 176 11.53 -9.05 -3.21
CA GLY A 176 11.29 -9.93 -2.06
C GLY A 176 9.99 -10.70 -2.20
N HIS A 177 9.99 -11.96 -1.76
CA HIS A 177 8.78 -12.75 -1.56
C HIS A 177 8.31 -12.54 -0.13
N LYS A 178 7.24 -11.77 0.05
CA LYS A 178 6.73 -11.42 1.39
C LYS A 178 5.20 -11.53 1.42
N ILE A 179 4.68 -11.67 2.64
CA ILE A 179 3.26 -11.45 2.89
C ILE A 179 3.03 -9.94 2.86
N VAL A 180 2.15 -9.51 1.96
CA VAL A 180 1.82 -8.10 1.77
C VAL A 180 0.31 -7.90 1.82
N PRO A 181 -0.16 -6.73 2.27
CA PRO A 181 -1.56 -6.36 2.10
C PRO A 181 -1.89 -6.32 0.61
N TYR A 182 -2.90 -7.06 0.21
CA TYR A 182 -3.27 -7.29 -1.18
C TYR A 182 -4.76 -7.03 -1.40
N CYS A 183 -5.09 -6.28 -2.44
CA CYS A 183 -6.46 -6.07 -2.86
C CYS A 183 -6.83 -7.06 -3.97
N PRO A 184 -7.69 -8.06 -3.71
CA PRO A 184 -8.05 -9.08 -4.70
C PRO A 184 -8.86 -8.51 -5.89
N ARG A 185 -9.63 -7.44 -5.69
CA ARG A 185 -10.35 -6.76 -6.78
C ARG A 185 -9.41 -5.99 -7.69
N CYS A 186 -8.52 -5.18 -7.12
CA CYS A 186 -7.55 -4.41 -7.89
C CYS A 186 -6.43 -5.29 -8.45
N GLY A 187 -6.21 -6.49 -7.87
CA GLY A 187 -5.18 -7.43 -8.28
C GLY A 187 -3.76 -6.91 -8.03
N THR A 188 -3.54 -6.18 -6.93
CA THR A 188 -2.24 -5.58 -6.62
C THR A 188 -1.98 -5.52 -5.12
N ALA A 189 -0.68 -5.58 -4.76
CA ALA A 189 -0.22 -5.26 -3.41
C ALA A 189 -0.38 -3.76 -3.11
N LEU A 190 -0.54 -3.44 -1.84
CA LEU A 190 -0.64 -2.06 -1.34
C LEU A 190 0.51 -1.76 -0.38
N SER A 191 0.95 -0.51 -0.35
CA SER A 191 1.92 -0.03 0.62
C SER A 191 1.28 0.22 1.99
N SER A 192 2.08 0.25 3.06
CA SER A 192 1.59 0.53 4.41
C SER A 192 0.83 1.87 4.51
N HIS A 193 1.25 2.86 3.73
CA HIS A 193 0.58 4.17 3.67
C HIS A 193 -0.83 4.07 3.06
N GLU A 194 -1.01 3.28 2.01
CA GLU A 194 -2.33 3.05 1.40
C GLU A 194 -3.26 2.26 2.31
N VAL A 195 -2.73 1.25 2.99
CA VAL A 195 -3.48 0.44 3.97
C VAL A 195 -3.96 1.29 5.14
N ALA A 196 -3.11 2.19 5.65
CA ALA A 196 -3.46 3.07 6.77
C ALA A 196 -4.65 3.99 6.50
N GLN A 197 -4.99 4.25 5.23
CA GLN A 197 -6.13 5.07 4.84
C GLN A 197 -7.46 4.30 4.79
N GLY A 198 -7.44 2.97 4.82
CA GLY A 198 -8.59 2.12 4.59
C GLY A 198 -9.10 1.34 5.81
N TYR A 199 -8.62 1.63 7.02
CA TYR A 199 -9.11 0.92 8.20
C TYR A 199 -10.54 1.31 8.55
N LYS A 200 -11.36 0.27 8.86
CA LYS A 200 -12.74 0.42 9.33
C LYS A 200 -13.00 -0.53 10.48
N ASP A 201 -13.82 -0.10 11.43
CA ASP A 201 -14.33 -1.00 12.46
C ASP A 201 -15.42 -1.88 11.85
N VAL A 202 -15.22 -3.17 11.95
CA VAL A 202 -16.13 -4.19 11.43
C VAL A 202 -16.54 -5.15 12.53
N LYS A 203 -17.78 -5.63 12.46
CA LYS A 203 -18.27 -6.71 13.28
C LYS A 203 -18.35 -7.98 12.46
N GLY A 204 -17.83 -9.04 12.98
CA GLY A 204 -17.83 -10.33 12.32
C GLY A 204 -17.68 -11.49 13.29
N PRO A 205 -17.94 -12.72 12.82
CA PRO A 205 -17.78 -13.88 13.67
C PRO A 205 -16.31 -14.14 13.97
N SER A 206 -15.99 -14.36 15.24
CA SER A 206 -14.75 -14.99 15.67
C SER A 206 -15.10 -16.35 16.30
N ILE A 207 -14.20 -17.31 16.14
CA ILE A 207 -14.45 -18.67 16.61
C ILE A 207 -13.31 -19.21 17.46
N TYR A 208 -13.69 -19.97 18.46
CA TYR A 208 -12.78 -20.79 19.25
C TYR A 208 -12.83 -22.21 18.70
N VAL A 209 -11.69 -22.69 18.17
CA VAL A 209 -11.59 -23.93 17.39
C VAL A 209 -10.82 -24.97 18.15
N LYS A 210 -11.35 -26.20 18.17
CA LYS A 210 -10.78 -27.36 18.83
C LYS A 210 -9.92 -28.19 17.86
N PHE A 211 -8.61 -28.29 18.12
CA PHE A 211 -7.69 -29.13 17.38
C PHE A 211 -7.40 -30.39 18.20
N ALA A 212 -7.89 -31.54 17.76
CA ALA A 212 -7.75 -32.79 18.48
C ALA A 212 -6.28 -33.23 18.59
N VAL A 213 -5.82 -33.44 19.83
CA VAL A 213 -4.44 -33.94 20.08
C VAL A 213 -4.31 -35.36 19.58
N LYS A 214 -3.29 -35.62 18.78
CA LYS A 214 -3.08 -36.94 18.17
C LYS A 214 -2.71 -37.97 19.22
N GLY A 215 -3.47 -39.08 19.24
CA GLY A 215 -3.26 -40.17 20.20
C GLY A 215 -3.92 -39.98 21.56
N GLU A 216 -4.51 -38.83 21.85
CA GLU A 216 -5.30 -38.58 23.06
C GLU A 216 -6.80 -38.45 22.70
N LYS A 217 -7.67 -39.12 23.46
CA LYS A 217 -9.13 -39.04 23.21
C LYS A 217 -9.71 -37.85 23.96
N GLN A 218 -10.54 -37.05 23.27
CA GLN A 218 -11.24 -35.90 23.83
C GLN A 218 -10.30 -34.84 24.46
N VAL A 219 -9.05 -34.76 23.98
CA VAL A 219 -8.10 -33.70 24.33
C VAL A 219 -7.88 -32.80 23.13
N TYR A 220 -8.02 -31.48 23.33
CA TYR A 220 -7.97 -30.50 22.27
C TYR A 220 -7.07 -29.32 22.61
N LEU A 221 -6.25 -28.88 21.67
CA LEU A 221 -5.63 -27.56 21.67
C LEU A 221 -6.69 -26.57 21.20
N MET A 222 -6.93 -25.51 21.97
CA MET A 222 -7.97 -24.52 21.65
C MET A 222 -7.32 -23.26 21.08
N ALA A 223 -7.59 -22.95 19.81
CA ALA A 223 -7.15 -21.72 19.17
C ALA A 223 -8.32 -20.79 18.90
N TRP A 224 -8.05 -19.49 18.79
CA TRP A 224 -9.04 -18.47 18.45
C TRP A 224 -8.66 -17.77 17.15
N THR A 225 -9.66 -17.46 16.31
CA THR A 225 -9.42 -16.71 15.07
C THR A 225 -10.61 -15.83 14.68
N THR A 226 -10.31 -14.66 14.09
CA THR A 226 -11.26 -13.76 13.42
C THR A 226 -11.30 -13.98 11.91
N THR A 227 -10.51 -14.93 11.38
CA THR A 227 -10.39 -15.23 9.95
C THR A 227 -10.58 -16.72 9.68
N PRO A 228 -11.81 -17.25 9.80
CA PRO A 228 -12.08 -18.70 9.60
C PRO A 228 -11.60 -19.21 8.23
N TRP A 229 -11.59 -18.36 7.21
CA TRP A 229 -11.15 -18.71 5.87
C TRP A 229 -9.67 -19.11 5.75
N THR A 230 -8.83 -18.81 6.75
CA THR A 230 -7.43 -19.23 6.75
C THR A 230 -7.22 -20.64 7.32
N LEU A 231 -8.19 -21.17 8.06
CA LEU A 231 -8.13 -22.51 8.68
C LEU A 231 -7.90 -23.67 7.68
N PRO A 232 -8.45 -23.64 6.45
CA PRO A 232 -8.10 -24.66 5.44
C PRO A 232 -6.62 -24.75 5.10
N SER A 233 -5.85 -23.66 5.34
CA SER A 233 -4.40 -23.59 5.11
C SER A 233 -3.57 -23.73 6.39
N ASN A 234 -4.19 -24.13 7.51
CA ASN A 234 -3.47 -24.38 8.77
C ASN A 234 -2.40 -25.46 8.61
N VAL A 235 -1.21 -25.22 9.17
CA VAL A 235 -0.10 -26.19 9.15
C VAL A 235 0.57 -26.35 10.51
N ALA A 236 0.35 -25.44 11.46
CA ALA A 236 0.89 -25.51 12.82
C ALA A 236 -0.01 -24.72 13.79
N LEU A 237 0.21 -24.90 15.08
CA LEU A 237 -0.29 -24.05 16.16
C LEU A 237 0.91 -23.44 16.87
N THR A 238 0.88 -22.11 17.08
CA THR A 238 1.98 -21.40 17.74
C THR A 238 1.59 -21.01 19.15
N VAL A 239 2.50 -21.28 20.11
CA VAL A 239 2.39 -20.92 21.52
C VAL A 239 3.51 -19.96 21.93
N ASN A 240 3.34 -19.24 23.01
CA ASN A 240 4.44 -18.49 23.62
C ASN A 240 5.25 -19.43 24.53
N PRO A 241 6.56 -19.61 24.29
CA PRO A 241 7.37 -20.58 25.02
C PRO A 241 7.51 -20.25 26.51
N ASP A 242 7.42 -18.96 26.87
CA ASP A 242 7.66 -18.45 28.22
C ASP A 242 6.40 -18.39 29.08
N GLU A 243 5.23 -18.59 28.49
CA GLU A 243 3.93 -18.52 29.18
C GLU A 243 3.49 -19.88 29.75
N THR A 244 2.56 -19.83 30.70
CA THR A 244 1.98 -21.03 31.32
C THR A 244 0.70 -21.44 30.62
N TYR A 245 0.61 -22.71 30.25
CA TYR A 245 -0.57 -23.37 29.68
C TYR A 245 -1.11 -24.41 30.63
N VAL A 246 -2.40 -24.71 30.49
CA VAL A 246 -3.07 -25.67 31.36
C VAL A 246 -3.91 -26.66 30.56
N LYS A 247 -4.01 -27.90 31.05
CA LYS A 247 -5.08 -28.83 30.67
C LYS A 247 -6.27 -28.59 31.57
N VAL A 248 -7.39 -28.18 30.97
CA VAL A 248 -8.65 -27.87 31.69
C VAL A 248 -9.70 -28.88 31.31
N LYS A 249 -10.22 -29.59 32.27
CA LYS A 249 -11.33 -30.54 32.09
C LYS A 249 -12.68 -29.83 32.22
N CYS A 250 -13.49 -29.94 31.17
CA CYS A 250 -14.87 -29.49 31.12
C CYS A 250 -15.75 -30.67 30.71
N SER A 251 -16.57 -31.17 31.64
CA SER A 251 -17.39 -32.37 31.39
C SER A 251 -16.55 -33.55 30.90
N ASP A 252 -16.73 -33.99 29.66
CA ASP A 252 -16.05 -35.14 29.07
C ASP A 252 -14.85 -34.76 28.18
N GLU A 253 -14.62 -33.46 27.95
CA GLU A 253 -13.55 -32.95 27.10
C GLU A 253 -12.45 -32.24 27.91
N VAL A 254 -11.23 -32.26 27.41
CA VAL A 254 -10.06 -31.57 28.00
C VAL A 254 -9.54 -30.57 27.01
N TYR A 255 -9.38 -29.33 27.44
CA TYR A 255 -8.86 -28.25 26.59
C TYR A 255 -7.47 -27.79 27.07
N ILE A 256 -6.59 -27.51 26.11
CA ILE A 256 -5.29 -26.90 26.37
C ILE A 256 -5.34 -25.45 25.90
N LEU A 257 -5.08 -24.51 26.81
CA LEU A 257 -5.01 -23.08 26.55
C LEU A 257 -4.13 -22.39 27.59
N ALA A 258 -3.82 -21.10 27.40
CA ALA A 258 -3.02 -20.33 28.35
C ALA A 258 -3.77 -20.17 29.68
N GLU A 259 -3.08 -20.37 30.82
CA GLU A 259 -3.65 -20.28 32.16
C GLU A 259 -4.33 -18.94 32.41
N ALA A 260 -3.71 -17.83 31.99
CA ALA A 260 -4.22 -16.47 32.18
C ALA A 260 -5.55 -16.21 31.48
N LEU A 261 -5.94 -17.03 30.50
CA LEU A 261 -7.14 -16.85 29.68
C LEU A 261 -8.27 -17.83 30.02
N VAL A 262 -8.04 -18.78 30.93
CA VAL A 262 -9.04 -19.80 31.28
C VAL A 262 -10.37 -19.19 31.71
N GLU A 263 -10.36 -18.27 32.66
CA GLU A 263 -11.59 -17.65 33.19
C GLU A 263 -12.32 -16.76 32.17
N THR A 264 -11.64 -16.31 31.15
CA THR A 264 -12.23 -15.50 30.06
C THR A 264 -12.83 -16.37 28.97
N VAL A 265 -12.22 -17.53 28.71
CA VAL A 265 -12.57 -18.40 27.59
C VAL A 265 -13.57 -19.48 28.00
N ILE A 266 -13.34 -20.13 29.15
CA ILE A 266 -14.13 -21.25 29.66
C ILE A 266 -15.26 -20.73 30.53
N GLU A 267 -16.48 -20.91 30.07
CA GLU A 267 -17.69 -20.44 30.77
C GLU A 267 -18.32 -21.55 31.64
N GLU A 268 -17.93 -22.80 31.44
CA GLU A 268 -18.43 -23.97 32.12
C GLU A 268 -17.67 -24.26 33.41
N PRO A 269 -18.29 -24.99 34.38
CA PRO A 269 -17.54 -25.54 35.50
C PRO A 269 -16.36 -26.38 35.02
N HIS A 270 -15.18 -26.11 35.54
CA HIS A 270 -13.97 -26.74 35.04
C HIS A 270 -12.98 -27.08 36.17
N GLU A 271 -12.04 -27.96 35.85
CA GLU A 271 -10.95 -28.37 36.72
C GLU A 271 -9.62 -28.30 35.97
N ILE A 272 -8.62 -27.63 36.56
CA ILE A 272 -7.26 -27.63 36.04
C ILE A 272 -6.59 -28.94 36.42
N LEU A 273 -6.29 -29.77 35.42
CA LEU A 273 -5.64 -31.08 35.64
C LEU A 273 -4.12 -30.98 35.68
N GLU A 274 -3.54 -30.13 34.84
CA GLU A 274 -2.09 -30.06 34.66
C GLU A 274 -1.69 -28.64 34.26
N LYS A 275 -0.49 -28.21 34.71
CA LYS A 275 0.17 -26.96 34.26
C LYS A 275 1.48 -27.27 33.59
N MET A 276 1.79 -26.58 32.51
CA MET A 276 3.00 -26.76 31.70
C MET A 276 3.48 -25.44 31.11
N ARG A 277 4.74 -25.35 30.72
CA ARG A 277 5.24 -24.20 29.97
C ARG A 277 4.88 -24.36 28.49
N GLY A 278 4.75 -23.25 27.77
CA GLY A 278 4.52 -23.32 26.32
C GLY A 278 5.61 -24.09 25.58
N GLN A 279 6.87 -24.02 26.06
CA GLN A 279 7.96 -24.80 25.54
C GLN A 279 7.74 -26.33 25.61
N ASP A 280 7.01 -26.81 26.63
CA ASP A 280 6.72 -28.24 26.83
C ASP A 280 5.67 -28.75 25.81
N LEU A 281 4.88 -27.85 25.23
CA LEU A 281 3.91 -28.16 24.18
C LEU A 281 4.54 -28.31 22.79
N VAL A 282 5.75 -27.78 22.58
CA VAL A 282 6.41 -27.78 21.26
C VAL A 282 6.64 -29.22 20.79
N GLY A 283 6.16 -29.49 19.56
CA GLY A 283 6.23 -30.82 18.95
C GLY A 283 5.00 -31.70 19.18
N MET A 284 4.04 -31.29 20.04
CA MET A 284 2.77 -32.00 20.21
C MET A 284 2.00 -32.02 18.89
N GLU A 285 1.65 -33.18 18.40
CA GLU A 285 0.93 -33.38 17.13
C GLU A 285 -0.59 -33.32 17.33
N TYR A 286 -1.30 -32.79 16.35
CA TYR A 286 -2.75 -32.71 16.32
C TYR A 286 -3.33 -33.17 14.98
N GLU A 287 -4.61 -33.51 14.94
CA GLU A 287 -5.31 -33.87 13.72
C GLU A 287 -5.72 -32.60 12.92
N PRO A 288 -5.49 -32.57 11.60
CA PRO A 288 -5.85 -31.40 10.79
C PRO A 288 -7.36 -31.18 10.77
N LEU A 289 -7.78 -29.91 10.76
CA LEU A 289 -9.20 -29.55 10.59
C LEU A 289 -9.72 -29.92 9.18
N PHE A 290 -8.84 -29.81 8.17
CA PHE A 290 -9.14 -30.08 6.76
C PHE A 290 -7.95 -30.80 6.10
N ASP A 291 -8.23 -31.64 5.14
CA ASP A 291 -7.29 -32.49 4.39
C ASP A 291 -7.32 -32.23 2.87
N PHE A 292 -7.62 -31.00 2.47
CA PHE A 292 -7.74 -30.62 1.05
C PHE A 292 -6.47 -30.83 0.24
N VAL A 293 -5.32 -30.72 0.87
CA VAL A 293 -4.01 -30.99 0.27
C VAL A 293 -3.12 -31.73 1.26
N LYS A 294 -2.27 -32.61 0.75
CA LYS A 294 -1.25 -33.28 1.58
C LYS A 294 0.00 -32.39 1.62
N PRO A 295 0.42 -31.90 2.79
CA PRO A 295 1.63 -31.11 2.90
C PRO A 295 2.88 -31.90 2.47
N GLU A 296 3.81 -31.20 1.81
CA GLU A 296 5.08 -31.80 1.35
C GLU A 296 6.11 -31.98 2.47
N LYS A 297 5.93 -31.25 3.59
CA LYS A 297 6.79 -31.24 4.77
C LYS A 297 5.99 -31.62 6.00
N LYS A 298 6.67 -31.82 7.14
CA LYS A 298 6.02 -32.06 8.43
C LYS A 298 5.10 -30.88 8.77
N ALA A 299 3.83 -31.19 9.11
CA ALA A 299 2.80 -30.25 9.50
C ALA A 299 2.00 -30.78 10.69
N TYR A 300 1.07 -29.96 11.19
CA TYR A 300 0.08 -30.29 12.21
C TYR A 300 0.72 -30.63 13.57
N TYR A 301 1.61 -29.75 14.02
CA TYR A 301 2.24 -29.83 15.34
C TYR A 301 2.41 -28.45 15.96
N VAL A 302 2.60 -28.38 17.26
CA VAL A 302 2.81 -27.16 18.02
C VAL A 302 4.24 -26.64 17.82
N VAL A 303 4.36 -25.35 17.55
CA VAL A 303 5.61 -24.59 17.46
C VAL A 303 5.56 -23.41 18.44
N SER A 304 6.64 -22.65 18.61
CA SER A 304 6.67 -21.51 19.53
C SER A 304 7.26 -20.26 18.92
N ASP A 305 6.72 -19.10 19.28
CA ASP A 305 7.31 -17.78 19.04
C ASP A 305 6.76 -16.77 20.04
N ASN A 306 7.55 -15.75 20.38
CA ASN A 306 7.17 -14.73 21.38
C ASN A 306 6.14 -13.70 20.89
N PHE A 307 5.73 -13.73 19.61
CA PHE A 307 4.67 -12.85 19.12
C PHE A 307 3.29 -13.20 19.71
N VAL A 308 3.10 -14.43 20.21
CA VAL A 308 1.84 -14.87 20.83
C VAL A 308 1.64 -14.12 22.13
N THR A 309 0.56 -13.34 22.21
CA THR A 309 0.18 -12.56 23.38
C THR A 309 -0.95 -13.23 24.17
N LEU A 310 -1.14 -12.80 25.42
CA LEU A 310 -2.24 -13.25 26.31
C LEU A 310 -3.28 -12.15 26.52
N THR A 311 -3.36 -11.16 25.64
CA THR A 311 -4.35 -10.07 25.73
C THR A 311 -5.74 -10.52 25.31
N ASP A 312 -5.80 -11.39 24.29
CA ASP A 312 -7.03 -11.91 23.69
C ASP A 312 -6.87 -13.36 23.26
N GLY A 313 -8.00 -14.03 22.96
CA GLY A 313 -8.01 -15.38 22.42
C GLY A 313 -7.74 -16.46 23.46
N THR A 314 -6.86 -17.39 23.16
CA THR A 314 -6.57 -18.59 23.99
C THR A 314 -5.09 -18.74 24.34
N GLY A 315 -4.21 -17.85 23.85
CA GLY A 315 -2.77 -18.02 23.92
C GLY A 315 -2.20 -19.07 22.94
N ILE A 316 -3.05 -19.66 22.10
CA ILE A 316 -2.66 -20.55 20.99
C ILE A 316 -3.13 -19.94 19.68
N VAL A 317 -2.22 -19.67 18.77
CA VAL A 317 -2.50 -19.07 17.45
C VAL A 317 -2.41 -20.14 16.38
N HIS A 318 -3.46 -20.25 15.55
CA HIS A 318 -3.39 -21.08 14.35
C HIS A 318 -2.46 -20.44 13.33
N THR A 319 -1.58 -21.23 12.72
CA THR A 319 -0.51 -20.74 11.84
C THR A 319 -0.72 -21.17 10.41
N ALA A 320 -0.81 -20.18 9.50
CA ALA A 320 -0.96 -20.35 8.06
C ALA A 320 0.07 -19.43 7.33
N PRO A 321 1.29 -19.91 7.04
CA PRO A 321 2.40 -19.10 6.52
C PRO A 321 2.12 -18.31 5.24
N ALA A 322 1.08 -18.67 4.50
CA ALA A 322 0.67 -17.96 3.28
C ALA A 322 -0.12 -16.67 3.53
N PHE A 323 -0.63 -16.42 4.76
CA PHE A 323 -1.59 -15.37 5.06
C PHE A 323 -1.26 -14.50 6.28
N GLY A 324 -0.13 -14.72 6.94
CA GLY A 324 0.35 -13.90 8.06
C GLY A 324 1.86 -13.68 8.01
N GLU A 325 2.32 -12.47 8.33
CA GLU A 325 3.77 -12.17 8.33
C GLU A 325 4.49 -12.91 9.45
N ASP A 326 3.92 -12.91 10.67
CA ASP A 326 4.44 -13.67 11.81
C ASP A 326 4.36 -15.17 11.53
N ASP A 327 3.28 -15.65 10.94
CA ASP A 327 3.12 -17.04 10.51
C ASP A 327 4.20 -17.44 9.51
N ALA A 328 4.50 -16.57 8.53
CA ALA A 328 5.55 -16.82 7.54
C ALA A 328 6.95 -16.82 8.18
N LYS A 329 7.19 -15.99 9.21
CA LYS A 329 8.43 -15.97 9.99
C LYS A 329 8.62 -17.30 10.75
N VAL A 330 7.59 -17.72 11.47
CA VAL A 330 7.56 -19.02 12.16
C VAL A 330 7.69 -20.17 11.16
N GLY A 331 6.99 -20.08 10.03
CA GLY A 331 7.08 -21.05 8.94
C GLY A 331 8.50 -21.27 8.44
N ARG A 332 9.28 -20.20 8.30
CA ARG A 332 10.70 -20.29 7.93
C ARG A 332 11.57 -20.85 9.06
N ALA A 333 11.31 -20.47 10.31
CA ALA A 333 12.09 -20.92 11.47
C ALA A 333 11.96 -22.44 11.73
N TYR A 334 10.76 -22.98 11.49
CA TYR A 334 10.45 -24.38 11.72
C TYR A 334 10.37 -25.23 10.43
N ASP A 335 10.74 -24.67 9.28
CA ASP A 335 10.63 -25.30 7.96
C ASP A 335 9.23 -25.88 7.66
N LEU A 336 8.17 -25.14 8.03
CA LEU A 336 6.78 -25.55 7.82
C LEU A 336 6.42 -25.51 6.32
N PRO A 337 5.45 -26.34 5.88
CA PRO A 337 4.95 -26.25 4.52
C PRO A 337 4.24 -24.93 4.25
N PHE A 338 4.32 -24.48 2.99
CA PHE A 338 3.63 -23.27 2.52
C PHE A 338 2.37 -23.68 1.75
N VAL A 339 1.21 -23.60 2.42
CA VAL A 339 -0.09 -24.04 1.88
C VAL A 339 -0.93 -22.82 1.51
N GLN A 340 -1.02 -22.54 0.21
CA GLN A 340 -1.79 -21.41 -0.32
C GLN A 340 -2.99 -21.90 -1.10
N LEU A 341 -4.16 -21.92 -0.47
CA LEU A 341 -5.42 -22.41 -1.02
C LEU A 341 -6.33 -21.29 -1.57
N VAL A 342 -5.82 -20.09 -1.71
CA VAL A 342 -6.53 -18.91 -2.20
C VAL A 342 -5.79 -18.37 -3.40
N ASN A 343 -6.54 -18.05 -4.49
CA ASN A 343 -5.97 -17.47 -5.69
C ASN A 343 -5.87 -15.93 -5.62
N GLU A 344 -5.34 -15.32 -6.68
CA GLU A 344 -5.15 -13.86 -6.76
C GLU A 344 -6.46 -13.05 -6.72
N GLN A 345 -7.61 -13.65 -7.03
CA GLN A 345 -8.93 -13.04 -6.91
C GLN A 345 -9.52 -13.17 -5.49
N GLY A 346 -8.73 -13.67 -4.52
CA GLY A 346 -9.19 -13.92 -3.16
C GLY A 346 -10.22 -15.05 -3.06
N LYS A 347 -10.23 -15.99 -3.99
CA LYS A 347 -11.16 -17.11 -4.05
C LYS A 347 -10.44 -18.41 -3.77
N PHE A 348 -11.14 -19.36 -3.14
CA PHE A 348 -10.61 -20.69 -2.93
C PHE A 348 -10.31 -21.40 -4.27
N VAL A 349 -9.16 -22.09 -4.29
CA VAL A 349 -8.72 -22.88 -5.44
C VAL A 349 -9.54 -24.18 -5.57
N ASP A 350 -9.39 -24.89 -6.70
CA ASP A 350 -10.14 -26.09 -7.03
C ASP A 350 -9.99 -27.23 -6.01
N ALA A 351 -8.86 -27.31 -5.33
CA ALA A 351 -8.61 -28.29 -4.28
C ALA A 351 -9.58 -28.16 -3.09
N VAL A 352 -10.06 -26.95 -2.80
CA VAL A 352 -11.01 -26.69 -1.71
C VAL A 352 -12.44 -26.93 -2.22
N THR A 353 -12.77 -28.19 -2.47
CA THR A 353 -13.99 -28.60 -3.18
C THR A 353 -15.30 -28.02 -2.63
N PRO A 354 -15.54 -27.89 -1.30
CA PRO A 354 -16.80 -27.33 -0.80
C PRO A 354 -16.96 -25.83 -1.10
N TRP A 355 -15.84 -25.08 -1.23
CA TRP A 355 -15.84 -23.62 -1.40
C TRP A 355 -15.08 -23.16 -2.65
N LYS A 356 -14.85 -24.07 -3.60
CA LYS A 356 -14.17 -23.76 -4.88
C LYS A 356 -14.76 -22.52 -5.55
N GLY A 357 -13.90 -21.53 -5.85
CA GLY A 357 -14.28 -20.31 -6.56
C GLY A 357 -15.08 -19.30 -5.71
N VAL A 358 -15.39 -19.61 -4.46
CA VAL A 358 -16.05 -18.68 -3.52
C VAL A 358 -15.02 -17.69 -2.99
N PHE A 359 -15.39 -16.42 -2.88
CA PHE A 359 -14.55 -15.41 -2.21
C PHE A 359 -14.39 -15.76 -0.73
N VAL A 360 -13.18 -15.67 -0.20
CA VAL A 360 -12.84 -16.24 1.11
C VAL A 360 -13.68 -15.69 2.26
N LYS A 361 -13.99 -14.39 2.27
CA LYS A 361 -14.84 -13.79 3.30
C LYS A 361 -16.30 -14.24 3.22
N ASP A 362 -16.78 -14.54 2.03
CA ASP A 362 -18.14 -15.05 1.82
C ASP A 362 -18.26 -16.52 2.26
N ALA A 363 -17.14 -17.24 2.32
CA ALA A 363 -17.09 -18.64 2.78
C ALA A 363 -17.02 -18.79 4.31
N ASP A 364 -16.71 -17.75 5.07
CA ASP A 364 -16.57 -17.80 6.54
C ASP A 364 -17.77 -18.47 7.23
N PRO A 365 -19.05 -18.13 6.94
CA PRO A 365 -20.20 -18.78 7.57
C PRO A 365 -20.29 -20.28 7.29
N ASP A 366 -19.97 -20.70 6.08
CA ASP A 366 -20.04 -22.12 5.70
C ASP A 366 -18.88 -22.92 6.30
N ILE A 367 -17.69 -22.31 6.45
CA ILE A 367 -16.55 -22.92 7.15
C ILE A 367 -16.90 -23.13 8.62
N ILE A 368 -17.46 -22.13 9.27
CA ILE A 368 -17.90 -22.22 10.68
C ILE A 368 -18.93 -23.34 10.82
N LYS A 369 -19.96 -23.36 9.99
CA LYS A 369 -21.00 -24.40 10.00
C LYS A 369 -20.43 -25.81 9.77
N ASN A 370 -19.45 -25.95 8.89
CA ASN A 370 -18.78 -27.24 8.66
C ASN A 370 -18.03 -27.70 9.92
N LEU A 371 -17.28 -26.84 10.56
CA LEU A 371 -16.55 -27.16 11.79
C LEU A 371 -17.49 -27.45 12.95
N ASP A 372 -18.56 -26.69 13.11
CA ASP A 372 -19.57 -26.87 14.13
C ASP A 372 -20.28 -28.23 14.00
N SER A 373 -20.67 -28.62 12.77
CA SER A 373 -21.29 -29.91 12.49
C SER A 373 -20.41 -31.13 12.86
N ARG A 374 -19.09 -30.91 12.97
CA ARG A 374 -18.10 -31.91 13.41
C ARG A 374 -17.70 -31.77 14.88
N ASN A 375 -18.40 -30.93 15.66
CA ASN A 375 -18.09 -30.62 17.05
C ASN A 375 -16.65 -30.07 17.24
N LEU A 376 -16.15 -29.27 16.28
CA LEU A 376 -14.82 -28.67 16.33
C LEU A 376 -14.83 -27.18 16.65
N VAL A 377 -15.99 -26.57 16.86
CA VAL A 377 -16.17 -25.21 17.38
C VAL A 377 -16.55 -25.30 18.86
N TYR A 378 -15.81 -24.63 19.72
CA TYR A 378 -16.15 -24.49 21.13
C TYR A 378 -17.23 -23.42 21.31
N LYS A 379 -16.99 -22.21 20.77
CA LYS A 379 -17.99 -21.14 20.71
C LYS A 379 -17.73 -20.18 19.55
N THR A 380 -18.78 -19.50 19.14
CA THR A 380 -18.73 -18.39 18.17
C THR A 380 -19.13 -17.11 18.88
N VAL A 381 -18.35 -16.05 18.72
CA VAL A 381 -18.58 -14.74 19.34
C VAL A 381 -18.55 -13.67 18.26
N GLU A 382 -19.48 -12.72 18.30
CA GLU A 382 -19.39 -11.53 17.49
C GLU A 382 -18.29 -10.63 18.04
N TYR A 383 -17.29 -10.33 17.19
CA TYR A 383 -16.11 -9.56 17.58
C TYR A 383 -16.00 -8.30 16.73
N GLU A 384 -15.84 -7.16 17.40
CA GLU A 384 -15.63 -5.87 16.76
C GLU A 384 -14.15 -5.55 16.74
N HIS A 385 -13.61 -5.34 15.56
CA HIS A 385 -12.19 -5.04 15.38
C HIS A 385 -11.95 -4.13 14.17
N SER A 386 -10.81 -3.45 14.17
CA SER A 386 -10.39 -2.64 13.05
C SER A 386 -9.80 -3.53 11.94
N TYR A 387 -10.32 -3.42 10.72
CA TYR A 387 -9.92 -4.24 9.58
C TYR A 387 -9.55 -3.35 8.38
N PRO A 388 -8.47 -3.68 7.62
CA PRO A 388 -8.04 -2.89 6.48
C PRO A 388 -8.87 -3.18 5.22
N PHE A 389 -9.31 -2.12 4.58
CA PHE A 389 -9.96 -2.13 3.26
C PHE A 389 -9.08 -1.42 2.23
N CYS A 390 -9.29 -1.72 0.97
CA CYS A 390 -8.63 -0.98 -0.09
C CYS A 390 -9.09 0.48 -0.09
N TRP A 391 -8.17 1.40 0.08
CA TRP A 391 -8.43 2.84 0.17
C TRP A 391 -9.16 3.44 -1.05
N ARG A 392 -9.25 2.67 -2.16
CA ARG A 392 -9.87 3.11 -3.41
C ARG A 392 -11.14 2.37 -3.81
N CYS A 393 -11.15 1.05 -3.71
CA CYS A 393 -12.30 0.24 -4.15
C CYS A 393 -13.12 -0.35 -3.00
N ASP A 394 -12.69 -0.11 -1.77
CA ASP A 394 -13.39 -0.53 -0.55
C ASP A 394 -13.53 -2.04 -0.36
N THR A 395 -12.73 -2.82 -1.11
CA THR A 395 -12.67 -4.27 -0.95
C THR A 395 -11.84 -4.61 0.29
N PRO A 396 -12.27 -5.57 1.14
CA PRO A 396 -11.45 -6.04 2.25
C PRO A 396 -10.12 -6.59 1.74
N LEU A 397 -9.02 -6.19 2.38
CA LEU A 397 -7.69 -6.64 2.02
C LEU A 397 -7.43 -8.04 2.55
N LEU A 398 -6.59 -8.78 1.82
CA LEU A 398 -6.04 -10.04 2.27
C LEU A 398 -4.54 -9.88 2.51
N TYR A 399 -4.00 -10.50 3.55
CA TYR A 399 -2.56 -10.68 3.63
C TYR A 399 -2.20 -11.86 2.75
N TYR A 400 -1.30 -11.64 1.77
CA TYR A 400 -1.08 -12.57 0.68
C TYR A 400 0.39 -12.60 0.27
N ALA A 401 0.94 -13.80 0.07
CA ALA A 401 2.33 -13.97 -0.34
C ALA A 401 2.53 -13.59 -1.81
N ARG A 402 3.40 -12.61 -2.06
CA ARG A 402 3.70 -12.11 -3.40
C ARG A 402 5.17 -11.74 -3.56
N ASP A 403 5.64 -11.88 -4.79
CA ASP A 403 6.86 -11.22 -5.24
C ASP A 403 6.57 -9.75 -5.46
N THR A 404 7.30 -8.89 -4.77
CA THR A 404 7.13 -7.44 -4.84
C THR A 404 8.49 -6.76 -4.80
N TRP A 405 8.64 -5.63 -5.47
CA TRP A 405 9.83 -4.78 -5.37
C TRP A 405 9.71 -3.86 -4.18
N PHE A 406 10.80 -3.76 -3.41
CA PHE A 406 10.87 -2.97 -2.18
C PHE A 406 12.03 -1.98 -2.23
N ILE A 407 11.80 -0.80 -1.65
CA ILE A 407 12.89 0.09 -1.22
C ILE A 407 13.17 -0.19 0.25
N LYS A 408 14.43 -0.47 0.60
CA LYS A 408 14.88 -0.80 1.95
C LYS A 408 14.94 0.45 2.84
N MET A 409 13.77 0.97 3.21
CA MET A 409 13.63 2.17 4.03
C MET A 409 14.21 1.99 5.43
N THR A 410 14.15 0.77 5.97
CA THR A 410 14.72 0.42 7.28
C THR A 410 16.22 0.71 7.36
N ALA A 411 16.96 0.60 6.25
CA ALA A 411 18.39 0.90 6.20
C ALA A 411 18.75 2.39 6.31
N VAL A 412 17.77 3.28 6.09
CA VAL A 412 17.96 4.73 6.13
C VAL A 412 17.18 5.41 7.27
N ARG A 413 16.50 4.63 8.11
CA ARG A 413 15.63 5.11 9.20
C ARG A 413 16.31 6.15 10.10
N ASP A 414 17.52 5.85 10.60
CA ASP A 414 18.20 6.71 11.56
C ASP A 414 18.57 8.07 10.93
N ARG A 415 18.91 8.07 9.62
CA ARG A 415 19.17 9.29 8.85
C ARG A 415 17.89 10.11 8.63
N LEU A 416 16.77 9.43 8.38
CA LEU A 416 15.45 10.09 8.23
C LEU A 416 15.04 10.73 9.56
N LEU A 417 15.21 10.05 10.69
CA LEU A 417 14.95 10.61 12.03
C LEU A 417 15.82 11.82 12.32
N ALA A 418 17.12 11.74 12.04
CA ALA A 418 18.05 12.87 12.22
C ALA A 418 17.65 14.08 11.35
N ASN A 419 17.31 13.85 10.08
CA ASN A 419 16.86 14.90 9.17
C ASN A 419 15.54 15.53 9.64
N ASN A 420 14.59 14.73 10.13
CA ASN A 420 13.31 15.22 10.67
C ASN A 420 13.52 16.24 11.81
N GLN A 421 14.55 16.07 12.65
CA GLN A 421 14.83 17.02 13.72
C GLN A 421 15.25 18.41 13.20
N THR A 422 15.78 18.51 11.99
CA THR A 422 16.16 19.79 11.35
C THR A 422 14.99 20.55 10.74
N VAL A 423 13.83 19.90 10.56
CA VAL A 423 12.64 20.50 9.95
C VAL A 423 11.90 21.37 10.95
N ASN A 424 11.52 22.57 10.51
CA ASN A 424 10.63 23.46 11.28
C ASN A 424 9.16 23.10 10.97
N TRP A 425 8.59 22.23 11.78
CA TRP A 425 7.21 21.80 11.64
C TRP A 425 6.21 22.83 12.17
N LEU A 426 5.12 23.03 11.42
CA LEU A 426 3.97 23.82 11.84
C LEU A 426 2.67 23.02 11.61
N PRO A 427 2.03 22.55 12.69
CA PRO A 427 2.37 22.69 14.11
C PRO A 427 3.56 21.77 14.53
N ASP A 428 4.29 22.19 15.54
CA ASP A 428 5.55 21.54 15.98
C ASP A 428 5.36 20.10 16.50
N ASN A 429 4.20 19.78 17.06
CA ASN A 429 3.89 18.45 17.59
C ASN A 429 3.92 17.35 16.52
N ILE A 430 3.86 17.68 15.24
CA ILE A 430 3.98 16.69 14.14
C ILE A 430 5.37 16.08 14.13
N LYS A 431 6.43 16.85 14.46
CA LYS A 431 7.83 16.42 14.40
C LYS A 431 8.08 15.11 15.16
N ASN A 432 7.72 15.08 16.44
CA ASN A 432 7.92 13.92 17.32
C ASN A 432 6.65 13.11 17.54
N GLY A 433 5.51 13.61 17.08
CA GLY A 433 4.23 12.91 17.10
C GLY A 433 4.02 12.06 15.84
N ARG A 434 2.98 12.39 15.06
CA ARG A 434 2.54 11.55 13.92
C ARG A 434 3.65 11.22 12.93
N PHE A 435 4.47 12.22 12.53
CA PHE A 435 5.52 11.97 11.53
C PHE A 435 6.75 11.30 12.16
N GLY A 436 7.15 11.72 13.38
CA GLY A 436 8.23 11.06 14.11
C GLY A 436 7.95 9.60 14.36
N ASN A 437 6.78 9.26 14.89
CA ASN A 437 6.34 7.88 15.11
C ASN A 437 6.29 7.06 13.80
N PHE A 438 5.87 7.67 12.69
CA PHE A 438 5.91 7.02 11.38
C PHE A 438 7.34 6.65 10.97
N LEU A 439 8.31 7.54 11.17
CA LEU A 439 9.72 7.28 10.84
C LEU A 439 10.36 6.26 11.79
N GLU A 440 10.02 6.27 13.08
CA GLU A 440 10.51 5.30 14.06
C GLU A 440 10.09 3.87 13.72
N ASN A 441 8.86 3.73 13.22
CA ASN A 441 8.27 2.45 12.85
C ASN A 441 8.29 2.20 11.33
N VAL A 442 9.19 2.87 10.59
CA VAL A 442 9.26 2.71 9.14
C VAL A 442 9.58 1.28 8.75
N VAL A 443 8.79 0.76 7.82
CA VAL A 443 9.02 -0.54 7.17
C VAL A 443 9.52 -0.35 5.74
N ASP A 444 10.06 -1.40 5.13
CA ASP A 444 10.46 -1.35 3.74
C ASP A 444 9.26 -1.06 2.84
N TRP A 445 9.42 -0.12 1.92
CA TRP A 445 8.34 0.34 1.05
C TRP A 445 8.09 -0.61 -0.09
N GLY A 446 6.94 -1.26 -0.13
CA GLY A 446 6.46 -2.03 -1.28
C GLY A 446 6.15 -1.09 -2.45
N LEU A 447 7.10 -1.01 -3.38
CA LEU A 447 7.09 0.00 -4.44
C LEU A 447 6.25 -0.41 -5.65
N SER A 448 6.27 -1.69 -6.04
CA SER A 448 5.68 -2.14 -7.30
C SER A 448 4.16 -2.37 -7.21
N ARG A 449 3.48 -2.05 -8.30
CA ARG A 449 2.04 -2.30 -8.51
C ARG A 449 1.85 -3.11 -9.77
N GLU A 450 1.07 -4.17 -9.68
CA GLU A 450 0.71 -5.02 -10.82
C GLU A 450 -0.49 -4.42 -11.58
N ARG A 451 -0.30 -3.17 -12.04
CA ARG A 451 -1.31 -2.36 -12.72
C ARG A 451 -0.78 -1.85 -14.07
N TYR A 452 -1.53 -0.96 -14.72
CA TYR A 452 -1.26 -0.54 -16.10
C TYR A 452 -0.90 0.94 -16.22
N TRP A 453 -1.65 1.83 -15.54
CA TRP A 453 -1.48 3.27 -15.60
C TRP A 453 -0.61 3.78 -14.44
N GLY A 454 0.65 3.96 -14.69
CA GLY A 454 1.66 4.43 -13.74
C GLY A 454 3.03 4.46 -14.38
N THR A 455 3.99 5.07 -13.72
CA THR A 455 5.40 5.05 -14.13
C THR A 455 5.91 3.61 -14.16
N PRO A 456 6.36 3.08 -15.30
CA PRO A 456 6.85 1.71 -15.39
C PRO A 456 8.15 1.54 -14.59
N LEU A 457 8.26 0.42 -13.88
CA LEU A 457 9.53 0.08 -13.19
C LEU A 457 10.64 -0.08 -14.24
N PRO A 458 11.77 0.66 -14.11
CA PRO A 458 12.83 0.66 -15.12
C PRO A 458 13.79 -0.52 -14.96
N ILE A 459 13.28 -1.72 -14.75
CA ILE A 459 14.07 -2.93 -14.47
C ILE A 459 13.87 -3.94 -15.59
N TRP A 460 14.96 -4.39 -16.19
CA TRP A 460 15.00 -5.47 -17.17
C TRP A 460 15.66 -6.70 -16.58
N GLU A 461 15.05 -7.85 -16.77
CA GLU A 461 15.52 -9.16 -16.30
C GLU A 461 15.91 -10.05 -17.49
N CYS A 462 17.04 -10.75 -17.37
CA CYS A 462 17.48 -11.77 -18.31
C CYS A 462 17.23 -13.17 -17.74
N GLU A 463 16.97 -14.16 -18.60
CA GLU A 463 16.86 -15.57 -18.20
C GLU A 463 18.10 -16.10 -17.46
N CYS A 464 19.29 -15.49 -17.68
CA CYS A 464 20.48 -15.81 -16.89
C CYS A 464 20.48 -15.28 -15.45
N GLY A 465 19.38 -14.66 -15.00
CA GLY A 465 19.22 -14.07 -13.67
C GLY A 465 19.85 -12.66 -13.53
N HIS A 466 20.44 -12.10 -14.59
CA HIS A 466 20.96 -10.73 -14.55
C HIS A 466 19.81 -9.72 -14.60
N ARG A 467 19.94 -8.65 -13.80
CA ARG A 467 19.02 -7.51 -13.75
C ARG A 467 19.76 -6.24 -14.09
N HIS A 468 19.12 -5.35 -14.84
CA HIS A 468 19.64 -4.04 -15.17
C HIS A 468 18.57 -2.98 -14.93
N VAL A 469 18.96 -1.84 -14.36
CA VAL A 469 18.06 -0.70 -14.09
C VAL A 469 18.47 0.44 -15.00
N ILE A 470 17.55 0.88 -15.83
CA ILE A 470 17.71 2.03 -16.74
C ILE A 470 17.43 3.32 -15.95
N GLY A 471 18.31 4.30 -16.07
CA GLY A 471 18.19 5.60 -15.38
C GLY A 471 17.90 6.79 -16.31
N SER A 472 17.91 6.59 -17.64
CA SER A 472 17.60 7.66 -18.60
C SER A 472 17.12 7.13 -19.94
N ILE A 473 16.46 7.98 -20.72
CA ILE A 473 16.06 7.68 -22.09
C ILE A 473 17.32 7.50 -22.98
N ALA A 474 18.37 8.26 -22.71
CA ALA A 474 19.63 8.12 -23.43
C ALA A 474 20.24 6.72 -23.24
N GLU A 475 20.31 6.24 -22.00
CA GLU A 475 20.78 4.89 -21.69
C GLU A 475 19.85 3.81 -22.31
N LEU A 476 18.53 4.04 -22.26
CA LEU A 476 17.57 3.15 -22.89
C LEU A 476 17.81 3.01 -24.39
N LYS A 477 18.11 4.11 -25.08
CA LYS A 477 18.44 4.13 -26.53
C LYS A 477 19.80 3.47 -26.84
N GLU A 478 20.76 3.63 -25.94
CA GLU A 478 22.09 2.99 -26.11
C GLU A 478 22.03 1.47 -25.97
N MET A 479 21.26 0.98 -24.99
CA MET A 479 21.19 -0.45 -24.66
C MET A 479 20.05 -1.20 -25.37
N GLY A 480 19.01 -0.48 -25.77
CA GLY A 480 17.78 -1.05 -26.33
C GLY A 480 17.86 -1.33 -27.84
N GLU A 481 17.14 -2.36 -28.26
CA GLU A 481 16.98 -2.68 -29.67
C GLU A 481 15.80 -1.89 -30.28
N ASN A 482 16.05 -1.08 -31.28
CA ASN A 482 15.02 -0.35 -32.06
C ASN A 482 14.14 0.59 -31.19
N VAL A 483 14.74 1.33 -30.28
CA VAL A 483 14.02 2.31 -29.45
C VAL A 483 13.67 3.53 -30.31
N PRO A 484 12.39 3.90 -30.45
CA PRO A 484 11.97 5.10 -31.18
C PRO A 484 12.54 6.38 -30.56
N ASP A 485 12.75 7.41 -31.37
CA ASP A 485 13.24 8.70 -30.87
C ASP A 485 12.24 9.39 -29.96
N ASP A 486 10.96 9.19 -30.21
CA ASP A 486 9.81 9.72 -29.47
C ASP A 486 9.17 8.64 -28.59
N ILE A 487 9.95 7.72 -28.04
CA ILE A 487 9.46 6.61 -27.22
C ILE A 487 8.46 7.10 -26.15
N GLU A 488 7.31 6.48 -26.10
CA GLU A 488 6.34 6.61 -25.00
C GLU A 488 6.72 5.66 -23.87
N LEU A 489 7.04 6.19 -22.69
CA LEU A 489 7.53 5.38 -21.57
C LEU A 489 6.45 4.55 -20.85
N HIS A 490 5.16 4.74 -21.17
CA HIS A 490 4.10 3.93 -20.58
C HIS A 490 3.96 2.55 -21.23
N LYS A 491 3.24 1.69 -20.52
CA LYS A 491 2.73 0.44 -21.10
C LYS A 491 1.70 0.74 -22.20
N PRO A 492 1.60 -0.06 -23.26
CA PRO A 492 2.43 -1.24 -23.54
C PRO A 492 3.74 -0.91 -24.29
N TYR A 493 3.99 0.37 -24.60
CA TYR A 493 5.05 0.79 -25.50
C TYR A 493 6.45 0.42 -24.98
N ILE A 494 6.73 0.74 -23.71
CA ILE A 494 8.02 0.41 -23.07
C ILE A 494 8.21 -1.10 -22.90
N ASP A 495 7.14 -1.88 -22.79
CA ASP A 495 7.21 -3.35 -22.65
C ASP A 495 7.73 -4.03 -23.91
N ASN A 496 7.71 -3.34 -25.06
CA ASN A 496 8.22 -3.82 -26.33
C ASN A 496 9.72 -3.51 -26.53
N VAL A 497 10.34 -2.82 -25.59
CA VAL A 497 11.77 -2.52 -25.62
C VAL A 497 12.55 -3.64 -24.93
N TYR A 498 13.42 -4.29 -25.66
CA TYR A 498 14.31 -5.32 -25.15
C TYR A 498 15.74 -4.79 -25.08
N LEU A 499 16.49 -5.22 -24.06
CA LEU A 499 17.91 -4.89 -23.94
C LEU A 499 18.75 -6.13 -24.22
N LYS A 500 19.96 -5.90 -24.71
CA LYS A 500 20.97 -6.95 -24.80
C LYS A 500 21.59 -7.16 -23.41
N CYS A 501 21.63 -8.41 -22.95
CA CYS A 501 22.17 -8.70 -21.62
C CYS A 501 23.70 -8.46 -21.58
N PRO A 502 24.20 -7.54 -20.74
CA PRO A 502 25.62 -7.27 -20.64
C PRO A 502 26.41 -8.41 -19.95
N LYS A 503 25.75 -9.28 -19.20
CA LYS A 503 26.39 -10.37 -18.46
C LYS A 503 26.60 -11.61 -19.32
N CYS A 504 25.61 -12.10 -20.03
CA CYS A 504 25.74 -13.30 -20.87
C CYS A 504 26.00 -13.00 -22.35
N GLY A 505 25.82 -11.76 -22.79
CA GLY A 505 26.07 -11.30 -24.16
C GLY A 505 25.08 -11.77 -25.23
N THR A 506 24.28 -12.79 -24.94
CA THR A 506 23.34 -13.44 -25.90
C THR A 506 21.89 -13.33 -25.51
N GLY A 507 21.59 -13.15 -24.21
CA GLY A 507 20.22 -13.11 -23.71
C GLY A 507 19.53 -11.77 -24.01
N LYS A 508 18.24 -11.86 -24.37
CA LYS A 508 17.33 -10.73 -24.45
C LYS A 508 16.75 -10.45 -23.07
N MET A 509 16.95 -9.23 -22.57
CA MET A 509 16.35 -8.81 -21.31
C MET A 509 14.97 -8.22 -21.58
N LYS A 510 14.00 -8.62 -20.78
CA LYS A 510 12.62 -8.10 -20.82
C LYS A 510 12.36 -7.26 -19.59
N ARG A 511 11.62 -6.17 -19.75
CA ARG A 511 11.19 -5.34 -18.63
C ARG A 511 10.22 -6.12 -17.71
N VAL A 512 10.35 -5.91 -16.40
CA VAL A 512 9.36 -6.39 -15.43
C VAL A 512 8.01 -5.72 -15.68
N SER A 513 6.91 -6.43 -15.44
CA SER A 513 5.58 -5.97 -15.88
C SER A 513 4.97 -4.87 -15.02
N GLU A 514 5.52 -4.64 -13.83
CA GLU A 514 4.96 -3.75 -12.83
C GLU A 514 5.18 -2.27 -13.17
N VAL A 515 4.32 -1.43 -12.60
CA VAL A 515 4.49 0.01 -12.49
C VAL A 515 4.83 0.37 -11.04
N ILE A 516 5.30 1.59 -10.79
CA ILE A 516 5.59 2.04 -9.42
C ILE A 516 4.32 2.54 -8.72
N ASP A 517 4.40 2.64 -7.40
CA ASP A 517 3.42 3.29 -6.55
C ASP A 517 3.33 4.78 -6.88
N CYS A 518 2.14 5.30 -7.20
CA CYS A 518 1.93 6.72 -7.53
C CYS A 518 2.35 7.70 -6.40
N TRP A 519 2.52 7.21 -5.19
CA TRP A 519 3.09 8.01 -4.10
C TRP A 519 4.58 8.29 -4.30
N PHE A 520 5.29 7.46 -5.06
CA PHE A 520 6.65 7.75 -5.49
C PHE A 520 6.67 8.89 -6.50
N ASP A 521 5.72 8.92 -7.44
CA ASP A 521 5.55 10.01 -8.41
C ASP A 521 5.35 11.34 -7.67
N SER A 522 4.38 11.40 -6.74
CA SER A 522 4.13 12.61 -5.93
C SER A 522 5.36 13.02 -5.09
N GLY A 523 6.06 12.04 -4.51
CA GLY A 523 7.25 12.25 -3.68
C GLY A 523 8.47 12.74 -4.46
N SER A 524 8.54 12.47 -5.77
CA SER A 524 9.63 12.87 -6.65
C SER A 524 9.56 14.33 -7.11
N MET A 525 8.45 15.02 -6.83
CA MET A 525 8.19 16.39 -7.24
C MET A 525 9.36 17.37 -6.98
N PRO A 526 10.07 17.36 -5.84
CA PRO A 526 11.11 18.35 -5.58
C PRO A 526 12.22 18.42 -6.64
N PHE A 527 12.50 17.34 -7.33
CA PHE A 527 13.51 17.26 -8.38
C PHE A 527 12.93 16.97 -9.78
N ALA A 528 11.92 16.10 -9.87
CA ALA A 528 11.37 15.69 -11.16
C ALA A 528 10.59 16.81 -11.88
N GLN A 529 10.02 17.79 -11.16
CA GLN A 529 9.40 18.96 -11.76
C GLN A 529 10.35 19.83 -12.60
N TRP A 530 11.65 19.66 -12.42
CA TRP A 530 12.71 20.38 -13.12
C TRP A 530 13.48 19.49 -14.11
N HIS A 531 13.00 18.29 -14.35
CA HIS A 531 13.69 17.26 -15.15
C HIS A 531 15.15 17.02 -14.69
N TYR A 532 15.38 17.17 -13.37
CA TYR A 532 16.71 16.90 -12.80
C TYR A 532 17.04 15.39 -12.91
N PRO A 533 18.29 14.99 -13.23
CA PRO A 533 19.49 15.84 -13.42
C PRO A 533 19.74 16.24 -14.88
N PHE A 534 18.78 16.15 -15.76
CA PHE A 534 18.97 16.29 -17.21
C PHE A 534 18.87 17.75 -17.69
N GLU A 535 18.15 18.63 -16.95
CA GLU A 535 18.00 20.07 -17.20
C GLU A 535 18.32 20.91 -15.96
#